data_57276803edcc758cab60b8fe0294ad24
#
_entry.id   57276803edcc758cab60b8fe0294ad24
#
_cell.length_a   1.000
_cell.length_b   1.000
_cell.length_c   1.000
_cell.angle_alpha   90.00
_cell.angle_beta   90.00
_cell.angle_gamma   90.00
#
_symmetry.space_group_name_H-M   'P 1'
#
loop_
_entity.id
_entity.type
_entity.pdbx_description
1 polymer ?
#
loop_
_entity_poly.entity_id
_entity_poly.type
_entity_poly.pdbx_seq_one_letter_code
_entity_poly.pdbx_strand_id
1 'polypeptide(L)'
;MLLPQTDEKTGAEKTGDFLTNTYADLLLQSKYVDAGARLEYLEHPLPGFENDFAGWGVPNFWVKGRLGKVELTAGTFYEQFGSGFILRTYEERSLGIDNSLLGGRLVVKPVQGVTLKVLSGKQRRYWNWNKSLISGADAEVDIDQLIPTLQEHNLHLMTGFSWVNKYEDSDEKVYVSPAYRVNFPKYVNAWDVRVSLNSGPWSVLAEYAQKGADPSFANNYIFRNGSAAMLSGSYSQKGLSVLLQAKRSENMSFKSTNNVSKAIGISSAINHLPAFTQDQTYALATLYPYATQLADGEWAYQAELGYNFKRKTALGGKYGMNIKVNYSYVRAIDRQFYDTTNDPLAATDGYSSSFFKWGDDTYYQDLDITVTRKLSKAFKLSLMYMNQRYNKTVVEGEGGMIHSDIFIADGKYQLSPKTTLRGEVQYLTTKDDQGDWAYGLLELSLVPHWMITVSDMYNVGETHIHYYQGLVICNFGQHRLQAGYGRTRAGYNCSGGVCRWIPATTGFTVSYNYNF
;
A
#
# COMPACT_ATOMS: atom_id res chain seq x y z
N MET A 1 0.48 1.54 -22.58
CA MET A 1 -0.15 0.72 -23.63
C MET A 1 0.47 -0.65 -23.63
N LEU A 2 -0.33 -1.68 -23.78
CA LEU A 2 0.09 -3.07 -23.96
C LEU A 2 -0.54 -3.58 -25.27
N LEU A 3 0.25 -4.22 -26.10
CA LEU A 3 -0.22 -5.00 -27.27
C LEU A 3 -0.19 -6.48 -26.86
N PRO A 4 -1.30 -7.04 -26.37
CA PRO A 4 -1.32 -8.37 -25.78
C PRO A 4 -1.21 -9.45 -26.85
N GLN A 5 -0.58 -10.56 -26.47
CA GLN A 5 -0.44 -11.75 -27.29
C GLN A 5 -0.92 -12.97 -26.51
N THR A 6 -1.45 -13.96 -27.21
CA THR A 6 -1.78 -15.26 -26.62
C THR A 6 -0.48 -16.01 -26.30
N ASP A 7 -0.44 -16.61 -25.14
CA ASP A 7 0.70 -17.43 -24.70
C ASP A 7 0.18 -18.68 -23.97
N GLU A 8 0.18 -19.81 -24.65
CA GLU A 8 -0.34 -21.07 -24.15
C GLU A 8 0.41 -21.56 -22.90
N LYS A 9 1.71 -21.18 -22.74
CA LYS A 9 2.52 -21.62 -21.57
C LYS A 9 2.06 -20.98 -20.27
N THR A 10 1.57 -19.75 -20.32
CA THR A 10 1.14 -19.01 -19.13
C THR A 10 -0.37 -18.90 -19.02
N GLY A 11 -1.11 -19.34 -20.05
CA GLY A 11 -2.54 -19.10 -20.15
C GLY A 11 -2.92 -17.65 -20.42
N ALA A 12 -1.95 -16.82 -20.85
CA ALA A 12 -2.25 -15.44 -21.22
C ALA A 12 -3.09 -15.40 -22.50
N GLU A 13 -4.19 -14.66 -22.47
CA GLU A 13 -5.08 -14.50 -23.61
C GLU A 13 -4.89 -13.13 -24.27
N LYS A 14 -5.07 -13.09 -25.59
CA LYS A 14 -5.13 -11.83 -26.33
C LYS A 14 -6.50 -11.17 -26.09
N THR A 15 -6.55 -10.25 -25.12
CA THR A 15 -7.75 -9.51 -24.73
C THR A 15 -7.89 -8.21 -25.54
N GLY A 16 -8.11 -8.30 -26.85
CA GLY A 16 -8.21 -7.15 -27.75
C GLY A 16 -6.90 -6.86 -28.52
N ASP A 17 -6.89 -5.79 -29.31
CA ASP A 17 -5.73 -5.42 -30.13
C ASP A 17 -4.73 -4.57 -29.36
N PHE A 18 -5.21 -3.72 -28.46
CA PHE A 18 -4.37 -2.93 -27.55
C PHE A 18 -5.11 -2.62 -26.24
N LEU A 19 -4.36 -2.48 -25.16
CA LEU A 19 -4.85 -2.06 -23.86
C LEU A 19 -4.10 -0.79 -23.45
N THR A 20 -4.79 0.21 -22.89
CA THR A 20 -4.13 1.46 -22.53
C THR A 20 -4.81 2.18 -21.38
N ASN A 21 -3.98 2.78 -20.53
CA ASN A 21 -4.40 3.75 -19.53
C ASN A 21 -3.69 5.06 -19.85
N THR A 22 -4.47 6.09 -20.17
CA THR A 22 -3.94 7.40 -20.54
C THR A 22 -4.52 8.47 -19.62
N TYR A 23 -3.66 9.34 -19.13
CA TYR A 23 -3.99 10.41 -18.21
C TYR A 23 -3.40 11.73 -18.72
N ALA A 24 -4.18 12.80 -18.67
CA ALA A 24 -3.71 14.16 -18.92
C ALA A 24 -4.14 15.05 -17.75
N ASP A 25 -3.16 15.46 -16.95
CA ASP A 25 -3.37 16.36 -15.81
C ASP A 25 -3.13 17.81 -16.24
N LEU A 26 -4.08 18.68 -15.98
CA LEU A 26 -3.99 20.13 -16.14
C LEU A 26 -3.96 20.77 -14.76
N LEU A 27 -2.97 21.61 -14.49
CA LEU A 27 -2.79 22.27 -13.20
C LEU A 27 -2.56 23.76 -13.40
N LEU A 28 -3.42 24.57 -12.79
CA LEU A 28 -3.25 26.01 -12.65
C LEU A 28 -2.85 26.32 -11.21
N GLN A 29 -1.74 27.02 -11.03
CA GLN A 29 -1.28 27.44 -9.71
C GLN A 29 -1.12 28.95 -9.64
N SER A 30 -1.64 29.53 -8.57
CA SER A 30 -1.45 30.95 -8.26
C SER A 30 -1.27 31.18 -6.76
N LYS A 31 -1.01 32.40 -6.35
CA LYS A 31 -0.84 32.78 -4.94
C LYS A 31 -2.08 32.44 -4.09
N TYR A 32 -3.27 32.64 -4.63
CA TYR A 32 -4.53 32.55 -3.88
C TYR A 32 -5.43 31.42 -4.32
N VAL A 33 -5.30 30.98 -5.56
CA VAL A 33 -6.18 29.95 -6.13
C VAL A 33 -5.36 28.97 -6.94
N ASP A 34 -5.54 27.68 -6.67
CA ASP A 34 -5.12 26.59 -7.55
C ASP A 34 -6.36 25.92 -8.13
N ALA A 35 -6.23 25.38 -9.32
CA ALA A 35 -7.26 24.55 -9.94
C ALA A 35 -6.61 23.40 -10.70
N GLY A 36 -7.27 22.27 -10.73
CA GLY A 36 -6.80 21.10 -11.46
C GLY A 36 -7.95 20.37 -12.13
N ALA A 37 -7.63 19.72 -13.25
CA ALA A 37 -8.53 18.79 -13.93
C ALA A 37 -7.70 17.67 -14.55
N ARG A 38 -8.27 16.46 -14.60
CA ARG A 38 -7.66 15.30 -15.25
C ARG A 38 -8.61 14.70 -16.26
N LEU A 39 -8.13 14.54 -17.48
CA LEU A 39 -8.73 13.70 -18.48
C LEU A 39 -8.18 12.29 -18.36
N GLU A 40 -9.03 11.29 -18.29
CA GLU A 40 -8.68 9.87 -18.30
C GLU A 40 -9.29 9.19 -19.51
N TYR A 41 -8.50 8.33 -20.17
CA TYR A 41 -8.94 7.47 -21.25
C TYR A 41 -8.50 6.03 -20.94
N LEU A 42 -9.47 5.20 -20.60
CA LEU A 42 -9.32 3.81 -20.13
C LEU A 42 -10.29 2.88 -20.92
N GLU A 43 -10.55 3.18 -22.19
CA GLU A 43 -11.54 2.42 -23.00
C GLU A 43 -11.23 0.92 -23.04
N HIS A 44 -9.93 0.58 -23.04
CA HIS A 44 -9.42 -0.78 -22.93
C HIS A 44 -8.37 -0.82 -21.81
N PRO A 45 -8.79 -0.97 -20.54
CA PRO A 45 -7.88 -0.84 -19.42
C PRO A 45 -6.80 -1.93 -19.38
N LEU A 46 -5.65 -1.61 -18.82
CA LEU A 46 -4.55 -2.56 -18.63
C LEU A 46 -4.97 -3.74 -17.72
N PRO A 47 -4.33 -4.91 -17.87
CA PRO A 47 -4.64 -6.09 -17.06
C PRO A 47 -4.56 -5.80 -15.55
N GLY A 48 -5.49 -6.37 -14.78
CA GLY A 48 -5.63 -6.14 -13.35
C GLY A 48 -6.55 -4.95 -12.99
N PHE A 49 -6.91 -4.10 -13.95
CA PHE A 49 -7.99 -3.13 -13.77
C PHE A 49 -9.35 -3.80 -13.87
N GLU A 50 -10.30 -3.35 -13.08
CA GLU A 50 -11.67 -3.83 -13.15
C GLU A 50 -12.32 -3.34 -14.48
N ASN A 51 -13.16 -4.19 -15.09
CA ASN A 51 -13.80 -3.87 -16.38
C ASN A 51 -14.66 -2.59 -16.31
N ASP A 52 -15.20 -2.26 -15.15
CA ASP A 52 -16.02 -1.07 -14.93
C ASP A 52 -15.22 0.25 -15.07
N PHE A 53 -13.89 0.18 -15.17
CA PHE A 53 -13.05 1.32 -15.56
C PHE A 53 -13.05 1.58 -17.08
N ALA A 54 -13.61 0.69 -17.92
CA ALA A 54 -13.67 0.96 -19.34
C ALA A 54 -14.47 2.24 -19.63
N GLY A 55 -13.83 3.18 -20.32
CA GLY A 55 -14.43 4.47 -20.66
C GLY A 55 -13.43 5.63 -20.70
N TRP A 56 -13.96 6.84 -20.78
CA TRP A 56 -13.19 8.06 -20.73
C TRP A 56 -13.99 9.21 -20.10
N GLY A 57 -13.30 10.22 -19.57
CA GLY A 57 -13.95 11.37 -18.96
C GLY A 57 -12.99 12.23 -18.15
N VAL A 58 -13.57 13.14 -17.35
CA VAL A 58 -12.87 14.04 -16.43
C VAL A 58 -13.32 13.73 -15.00
N PRO A 59 -12.87 12.63 -14.40
CA PRO A 59 -13.32 12.21 -13.07
C PRO A 59 -12.67 13.00 -11.94
N ASN A 60 -11.59 13.72 -12.20
CA ASN A 60 -10.89 14.53 -11.21
C ASN A 60 -10.87 15.99 -11.67
N PHE A 61 -11.48 16.87 -10.88
CA PHE A 61 -11.52 18.32 -11.08
C PHE A 61 -11.73 19.05 -9.76
N TRP A 62 -10.97 20.10 -9.52
CA TRP A 62 -11.03 20.80 -8.25
C TRP A 62 -10.55 22.24 -8.36
N VAL A 63 -11.02 23.06 -7.42
CA VAL A 63 -10.54 24.42 -7.18
C VAL A 63 -10.23 24.56 -5.70
N LYS A 64 -9.07 25.14 -5.38
CA LYS A 64 -8.58 25.40 -4.04
C LYS A 64 -8.29 26.87 -3.86
N GLY A 65 -8.98 27.53 -2.95
CA GLY A 65 -8.76 28.91 -2.54
C GLY A 65 -7.97 28.99 -1.23
N ARG A 66 -7.04 29.95 -1.13
CA ARG A 66 -6.27 30.22 0.09
C ARG A 66 -6.44 31.69 0.49
N LEU A 67 -6.90 31.90 1.71
CA LEU A 67 -7.04 33.25 2.27
C LEU A 67 -6.50 33.27 3.71
N GLY A 68 -5.27 33.72 3.85
CA GLY A 68 -4.60 33.81 5.14
C GLY A 68 -4.47 32.40 5.81
N LYS A 69 -5.25 32.21 6.87
CA LYS A 69 -5.25 30.96 7.68
C LYS A 69 -6.29 29.93 7.24
N VAL A 70 -6.99 30.19 6.15
CA VAL A 70 -8.09 29.37 5.65
C VAL A 70 -7.77 28.85 4.25
N GLU A 71 -7.95 27.55 4.04
CA GLU A 71 -7.92 26.89 2.74
C GLU A 71 -9.25 26.18 2.50
N LEU A 72 -9.89 26.46 1.38
CA LEU A 72 -11.12 25.81 0.95
C LEU A 72 -10.89 25.11 -0.38
N THR A 73 -11.19 23.82 -0.44
CA THR A 73 -11.19 23.04 -1.68
C THR A 73 -12.62 22.63 -2.02
N ALA A 74 -13.02 22.84 -3.27
CA ALA A 74 -14.29 22.37 -3.83
C ALA A 74 -14.00 21.52 -5.08
N GLY A 75 -14.71 20.41 -5.24
CA GLY A 75 -14.50 19.43 -6.30
C GLY A 75 -13.92 18.13 -5.75
N THR A 76 -13.04 17.47 -6.49
CA THR A 76 -12.40 16.22 -6.06
C THR A 76 -11.18 16.50 -5.19
N PHE A 77 -11.00 15.74 -4.13
CA PHE A 77 -9.84 15.85 -3.24
C PHE A 77 -9.49 14.51 -2.59
N TYR A 78 -8.26 14.44 -2.11
CA TYR A 78 -7.75 13.35 -1.26
C TYR A 78 -7.51 13.89 0.13
N GLU A 79 -7.73 13.06 1.15
CA GLU A 79 -7.44 13.41 2.54
C GLU A 79 -7.09 12.16 3.34
N GLN A 80 -6.25 12.35 4.35
CA GLN A 80 -5.90 11.34 5.34
C GLN A 80 -5.95 11.95 6.74
N PHE A 81 -6.54 11.22 7.68
CA PHE A 81 -6.51 11.53 9.10
C PHE A 81 -5.60 10.55 9.83
N GLY A 82 -4.65 11.06 10.62
CA GLY A 82 -3.66 10.27 11.31
C GLY A 82 -2.92 9.28 10.39
N SER A 83 -2.78 8.04 10.82
CA SER A 83 -2.20 6.96 10.02
C SER A 83 -3.14 6.39 8.96
N GLY A 84 -4.37 6.91 8.87
CA GLY A 84 -5.37 6.45 7.91
C GLY A 84 -6.35 5.41 8.44
N PHE A 85 -6.34 5.14 9.74
CA PHE A 85 -7.18 4.09 10.34
C PHE A 85 -8.67 4.29 10.10
N ILE A 86 -9.14 5.53 10.03
CA ILE A 86 -10.55 5.86 9.81
C ILE A 86 -10.81 6.61 8.51
N LEU A 87 -9.81 7.31 7.95
CA LEU A 87 -9.89 7.97 6.65
C LEU A 87 -8.53 8.02 5.99
N ARG A 88 -8.43 7.44 4.80
CA ARG A 88 -7.36 7.65 3.82
C ARG A 88 -7.93 7.46 2.43
N THR A 89 -8.01 8.55 1.69
CA THR A 89 -8.33 8.53 0.26
C THR A 89 -7.08 8.88 -0.52
N TYR A 90 -6.81 8.13 -1.59
CA TYR A 90 -5.56 8.23 -2.35
C TYR A 90 -5.73 7.70 -3.77
N GLU A 91 -4.74 7.98 -4.59
CA GLU A 91 -4.60 7.40 -5.92
C GLU A 91 -3.36 6.49 -5.97
N GLU A 92 -3.52 5.30 -6.55
CA GLU A 92 -2.44 4.40 -6.93
C GLU A 92 -2.70 3.88 -8.35
N ARG A 93 -2.13 4.57 -9.34
CA ARG A 93 -2.38 4.30 -10.77
C ARG A 93 -1.92 2.92 -11.20
N SER A 94 -0.87 2.37 -10.59
CA SER A 94 -0.37 1.04 -10.93
C SER A 94 -1.35 -0.07 -10.55
N LEU A 95 -2.18 0.18 -9.55
CA LEU A 95 -3.22 -0.73 -9.07
C LEU A 95 -4.64 -0.34 -9.51
N GLY A 96 -4.80 0.76 -10.25
CA GLY A 96 -6.13 1.26 -10.64
C GLY A 96 -6.98 1.68 -9.44
N ILE A 97 -6.37 2.25 -8.42
CA ILE A 97 -7.06 2.77 -7.23
C ILE A 97 -7.15 4.29 -7.34
N ASP A 98 -8.36 4.83 -7.22
CA ASP A 98 -8.63 6.23 -7.01
C ASP A 98 -9.86 6.37 -6.11
N ASN A 99 -9.62 6.65 -4.84
CA ASN A 99 -10.63 6.77 -3.80
C ASN A 99 -10.96 8.25 -3.49
N SER A 100 -10.76 9.17 -4.45
CA SER A 100 -11.04 10.59 -4.28
C SER A 100 -12.48 10.85 -3.82
N LEU A 101 -12.67 11.94 -3.07
CA LEU A 101 -13.97 12.43 -2.64
C LEU A 101 -14.37 13.64 -3.50
N LEU A 102 -15.59 13.64 -4.05
CA LEU A 102 -16.20 14.81 -4.67
C LEU A 102 -17.03 15.56 -3.63
N GLY A 103 -16.63 16.77 -3.29
CA GLY A 103 -17.32 17.57 -2.27
C GLY A 103 -16.58 18.82 -1.88
N GLY A 104 -16.51 19.09 -0.58
CA GLY A 104 -15.83 20.24 -0.02
C GLY A 104 -14.90 19.86 1.14
N ARG A 105 -13.77 20.56 1.22
CA ARG A 105 -12.77 20.41 2.29
C ARG A 105 -12.33 21.80 2.76
N LEU A 106 -12.42 22.02 4.05
CA LEU A 106 -12.00 23.26 4.72
C LEU A 106 -10.85 22.93 5.67
N VAL A 107 -9.76 23.70 5.57
CA VAL A 107 -8.64 23.68 6.53
C VAL A 107 -8.50 25.05 7.14
N VAL A 108 -8.45 25.12 8.48
CA VAL A 108 -8.28 26.36 9.24
C VAL A 108 -7.10 26.20 10.20
N LYS A 109 -6.20 27.19 10.18
CA LYS A 109 -5.07 27.30 11.11
C LYS A 109 -5.27 28.51 12.02
N PRO A 110 -6.13 28.42 13.05
CA PRO A 110 -6.56 29.60 13.83
C PRO A 110 -5.39 30.26 14.58
N VAL A 111 -4.52 29.43 15.14
CA VAL A 111 -3.29 29.85 15.80
C VAL A 111 -2.13 28.96 15.35
N GLN A 112 -0.89 29.37 15.59
CA GLN A 112 0.27 28.54 15.32
C GLN A 112 0.18 27.25 16.14
N GLY A 113 0.48 26.10 15.54
CA GLY A 113 0.40 24.80 16.20
C GLY A 113 -0.99 24.16 16.22
N VAL A 114 -2.05 24.82 15.70
CA VAL A 114 -3.39 24.22 15.63
C VAL A 114 -3.85 24.15 14.19
N THR A 115 -4.19 22.94 13.74
CA THR A 115 -4.79 22.69 12.42
C THR A 115 -6.12 21.98 12.59
N LEU A 116 -7.16 22.57 12.01
CA LEU A 116 -8.51 22.01 12.00
C LEU A 116 -8.90 21.73 10.54
N LYS A 117 -9.45 20.55 10.30
CA LYS A 117 -9.97 20.16 8.99
C LYS A 117 -11.41 19.68 9.12
N VAL A 118 -12.23 20.03 8.14
CA VAL A 118 -13.60 19.52 8.00
C VAL A 118 -13.81 19.20 6.52
N LEU A 119 -14.44 18.07 6.25
CA LEU A 119 -14.73 17.64 4.89
C LEU A 119 -16.08 16.94 4.79
N SER A 120 -16.63 16.96 3.59
CA SER A 120 -17.77 16.14 3.21
C SER A 120 -17.75 15.90 1.71
N GLY A 121 -17.97 14.64 1.29
CA GLY A 121 -17.94 14.27 -0.12
C GLY A 121 -18.41 12.86 -0.38
N LYS A 122 -18.66 12.58 -1.65
CA LYS A 122 -19.00 11.25 -2.17
C LYS A 122 -17.76 10.64 -2.81
N GLN A 123 -17.48 9.38 -2.47
CA GLN A 123 -16.31 8.69 -3.02
C GLN A 123 -16.50 8.34 -4.49
N ARG A 124 -15.45 8.52 -5.28
CA ARG A 124 -15.38 8.06 -6.67
C ARG A 124 -15.57 6.54 -6.74
N ARG A 125 -16.38 6.11 -7.70
CA ARG A 125 -16.52 4.72 -8.11
C ARG A 125 -16.49 4.67 -9.64
N TYR A 126 -15.35 4.31 -10.20
CA TYR A 126 -15.09 4.32 -11.66
C TYR A 126 -15.37 5.71 -12.28
N TRP A 127 -16.43 5.84 -13.08
CA TRP A 127 -16.86 7.09 -13.75
C TRP A 127 -17.98 7.83 -12.99
N ASN A 128 -18.42 7.28 -11.86
CA ASN A 128 -19.49 7.83 -11.01
C ASN A 128 -19.03 8.01 -9.57
N TRP A 129 -19.93 8.44 -8.71
CA TRP A 129 -19.73 8.56 -7.27
C TRP A 129 -20.68 7.64 -6.53
N ASN A 130 -20.20 7.06 -5.43
CA ASN A 130 -21.02 6.25 -4.54
C ASN A 130 -22.19 7.08 -3.98
N LYS A 131 -23.29 6.39 -3.64
CA LYS A 131 -24.47 7.05 -3.03
C LYS A 131 -24.17 7.56 -1.63
N SER A 132 -23.28 6.90 -0.91
CA SER A 132 -22.90 7.26 0.45
C SER A 132 -22.20 8.63 0.53
N LEU A 133 -22.46 9.33 1.63
CA LEU A 133 -21.79 10.58 1.97
C LEU A 133 -20.78 10.30 3.09
N ILE A 134 -19.54 10.67 2.86
CA ILE A 134 -18.45 10.60 3.84
C ILE A 134 -18.23 12.01 4.38
N SER A 135 -18.36 12.18 5.69
CA SER A 135 -18.11 13.46 6.36
C SER A 135 -17.07 13.25 7.45
N GLY A 136 -16.19 14.21 7.67
CA GLY A 136 -15.14 14.07 8.66
C GLY A 136 -14.65 15.39 9.22
N ALA A 137 -14.10 15.31 10.42
CA ALA A 137 -13.42 16.41 11.10
C ALA A 137 -12.12 15.89 11.72
N ASP A 138 -11.07 16.71 11.67
CA ASP A 138 -9.76 16.42 12.21
C ASP A 138 -9.21 17.64 12.93
N ALA A 139 -8.61 17.44 14.09
CA ALA A 139 -7.95 18.47 14.87
C ALA A 139 -6.56 17.98 15.27
N GLU A 140 -5.53 18.70 14.86
CA GLU A 140 -4.14 18.46 15.22
C GLU A 140 -3.61 19.64 16.02
N VAL A 141 -2.93 19.35 17.11
CA VAL A 141 -2.35 20.34 18.01
C VAL A 141 -0.89 20.01 18.27
N ASP A 142 0.01 20.86 17.78
CA ASP A 142 1.44 20.85 18.13
C ASP A 142 1.60 21.58 19.45
N ILE A 143 1.63 20.84 20.55
CA ILE A 143 1.64 21.40 21.91
C ILE A 143 2.91 22.19 22.18
N ASP A 144 4.03 21.76 21.61
CA ASP A 144 5.31 22.46 21.72
C ASP A 144 5.31 23.84 21.04
N GLN A 145 4.44 24.08 20.06
CA GLN A 145 4.25 25.43 19.47
C GLN A 145 3.38 26.34 20.35
N LEU A 146 2.55 25.74 21.23
CA LEU A 146 1.75 26.48 22.22
C LEU A 146 2.50 26.70 23.52
N ILE A 147 3.45 25.81 23.86
CA ILE A 147 4.26 25.84 25.06
C ILE A 147 5.75 25.86 24.67
N PRO A 148 6.34 27.07 24.43
CA PRO A 148 7.71 27.19 23.93
C PRO A 148 8.79 26.51 24.76
N THR A 149 8.58 26.37 26.07
CA THR A 149 9.50 25.66 26.98
C THR A 149 9.77 24.21 26.54
N LEU A 150 8.82 23.55 25.88
CA LEU A 150 9.03 22.20 25.35
C LEU A 150 10.06 22.21 24.22
N GLN A 151 10.01 23.20 23.34
CA GLN A 151 10.99 23.35 22.25
C GLN A 151 12.41 23.65 22.79
N GLU A 152 12.52 24.45 23.86
CA GLU A 152 13.80 24.71 24.52
C GLU A 152 14.45 23.41 25.03
N HIS A 153 13.64 22.41 25.42
CA HIS A 153 14.08 21.08 25.83
C HIS A 153 14.15 20.08 24.68
N ASN A 154 14.03 20.55 23.42
CA ASN A 154 14.05 19.71 22.22
C ASN A 154 12.97 18.61 22.22
N LEU A 155 11.81 18.94 22.78
CA LEU A 155 10.65 18.07 22.89
C LEU A 155 9.53 18.59 21.97
N HIS A 156 9.17 17.78 20.97
CA HIS A 156 8.07 18.08 20.03
C HIS A 156 6.94 17.11 20.33
N LEU A 157 5.83 17.63 20.80
CA LEU A 157 4.65 16.87 21.17
C LEU A 157 3.45 17.31 20.30
N MET A 158 2.94 16.39 19.50
CA MET A 158 1.71 16.55 18.71
C MET A 158 0.63 15.63 19.25
N THR A 159 -0.60 16.12 19.33
CA THR A 159 -1.80 15.32 19.59
C THR A 159 -2.83 15.55 18.50
N GLY A 160 -3.63 14.53 18.21
CA GLY A 160 -4.70 14.64 17.23
C GLY A 160 -5.94 13.86 17.65
N PHE A 161 -7.08 14.35 17.19
CA PHE A 161 -8.37 13.69 17.27
C PHE A 161 -9.08 13.82 15.92
N SER A 162 -9.63 12.72 15.45
CA SER A 162 -10.42 12.72 14.21
C SER A 162 -11.73 11.99 14.40
N TRP A 163 -12.70 12.38 13.61
CA TRP A 163 -14.01 11.74 13.52
C TRP A 163 -14.43 11.65 12.06
N VAL A 164 -15.00 10.51 11.68
CA VAL A 164 -15.56 10.24 10.35
C VAL A 164 -16.92 9.61 10.48
N ASN A 165 -17.87 10.06 9.67
CA ASN A 165 -19.18 9.48 9.51
C ASN A 165 -19.39 9.02 8.07
N LYS A 166 -19.84 7.79 7.90
CA LYS A 166 -20.42 7.29 6.65
C LYS A 166 -21.94 7.31 6.78
N TYR A 167 -22.60 8.03 5.89
CA TYR A 167 -24.05 7.95 5.69
C TYR A 167 -24.35 7.15 4.42
N GLU A 168 -25.06 6.05 4.54
CA GLU A 168 -25.52 5.23 3.43
C GLU A 168 -26.97 4.82 3.63
N ASP A 169 -27.86 5.31 2.77
CA ASP A 169 -29.26 4.87 2.73
C ASP A 169 -29.42 3.89 1.55
N SER A 170 -29.21 2.60 1.86
CA SER A 170 -29.26 1.53 0.87
C SER A 170 -30.62 0.85 0.87
N ASP A 171 -31.22 0.76 -0.32
CA ASP A 171 -32.44 -0.04 -0.55
C ASP A 171 -32.13 -1.53 -0.77
N GLU A 172 -30.85 -1.93 -0.71
CA GLU A 172 -30.42 -3.30 -0.96
C GLU A 172 -30.95 -4.25 0.12
N LYS A 173 -31.48 -5.38 -0.33
CA LYS A 173 -32.01 -6.44 0.53
C LYS A 173 -31.03 -7.61 0.51
N VAL A 174 -30.18 -7.70 1.52
CA VAL A 174 -29.28 -8.84 1.70
C VAL A 174 -29.91 -9.82 2.68
N TYR A 175 -30.09 -11.06 2.26
CA TYR A 175 -30.58 -12.16 3.07
C TYR A 175 -29.42 -13.09 3.39
N VAL A 176 -29.13 -13.28 4.67
CA VAL A 176 -28.08 -14.21 5.15
C VAL A 176 -28.62 -15.61 5.43
N SER A 177 -29.95 -15.72 5.53
CA SER A 177 -30.72 -16.97 5.54
C SER A 177 -32.17 -16.68 5.09
N PRO A 178 -32.99 -17.69 4.81
CA PRO A 178 -34.39 -17.46 4.46
C PRO A 178 -35.21 -16.67 5.53
N ALA A 179 -34.78 -16.72 6.79
CA ALA A 179 -35.44 -16.05 7.91
C ALA A 179 -34.86 -14.68 8.25
N TYR A 180 -33.61 -14.37 7.83
CA TYR A 180 -32.90 -13.20 8.29
C TYR A 180 -32.43 -12.30 7.12
N ARG A 181 -32.91 -11.05 7.17
CA ARG A 181 -32.42 -9.95 6.30
C ARG A 181 -31.51 -9.04 7.11
N VAL A 182 -30.38 -8.65 6.54
CA VAL A 182 -29.47 -7.67 7.15
C VAL A 182 -30.14 -6.31 7.21
N ASN A 183 -30.16 -5.70 8.39
CA ASN A 183 -30.62 -4.34 8.60
C ASN A 183 -29.39 -3.41 8.68
N PHE A 184 -28.99 -2.84 7.54
CA PHE A 184 -27.82 -1.98 7.47
C PHE A 184 -28.01 -0.69 8.28
N PRO A 185 -27.02 -0.30 9.12
CA PRO A 185 -27.04 0.99 9.78
C PRO A 185 -26.86 2.10 8.73
N LYS A 186 -27.73 3.13 8.78
CA LYS A 186 -27.61 4.29 7.89
C LYS A 186 -26.40 5.18 8.22
N TYR A 187 -25.95 5.18 9.46
CA TYR A 187 -24.84 5.98 9.96
C TYR A 187 -23.81 5.06 10.61
N VAL A 188 -22.59 5.11 10.15
CA VAL A 188 -21.46 4.45 10.80
C VAL A 188 -20.43 5.52 11.16
N ASN A 189 -20.13 5.65 12.44
CA ASN A 189 -19.16 6.59 12.97
C ASN A 189 -17.85 5.88 13.28
N ALA A 190 -16.75 6.55 13.02
CA ALA A 190 -15.41 6.15 13.43
C ALA A 190 -14.69 7.35 14.04
N TRP A 191 -13.81 7.10 14.99
CA TRP A 191 -12.95 8.12 15.60
C TRP A 191 -11.57 7.57 15.88
N ASP A 192 -10.57 8.45 15.91
CA ASP A 192 -9.22 8.15 16.36
C ASP A 192 -8.65 9.22 17.29
N VAL A 193 -7.72 8.80 18.10
CA VAL A 193 -6.84 9.66 18.91
C VAL A 193 -5.40 9.25 18.67
N ARG A 194 -4.52 10.26 18.57
CA ARG A 194 -3.10 10.01 18.31
C ARG A 194 -2.20 10.96 19.11
N VAL A 195 -1.03 10.46 19.44
CA VAL A 195 0.03 11.22 20.13
C VAL A 195 1.35 10.90 19.45
N SER A 196 2.08 11.94 19.04
CA SER A 196 3.44 11.83 18.52
C SER A 196 4.40 12.63 19.38
N LEU A 197 5.47 11.97 19.79
CA LEU A 197 6.54 12.55 20.62
C LEU A 197 7.88 12.39 19.90
N ASN A 198 8.55 13.52 19.65
CA ASN A 198 9.89 13.53 19.08
C ASN A 198 10.84 14.27 20.03
N SER A 199 11.97 13.65 20.38
CA SER A 199 12.99 14.25 21.24
C SER A 199 14.37 13.75 20.86
N GLY A 200 15.16 14.63 20.27
CA GLY A 200 16.50 14.28 19.78
C GLY A 200 16.47 13.10 18.80
N PRO A 201 17.12 11.96 19.15
CA PRO A 201 17.14 10.78 18.28
C PRO A 201 15.88 9.91 18.36
N TRP A 202 14.96 10.19 19.28
CA TRP A 202 13.77 9.38 19.55
C TRP A 202 12.55 9.94 18.86
N SER A 203 11.74 9.04 18.28
CA SER A 203 10.39 9.34 17.79
C SER A 203 9.45 8.23 18.25
N VAL A 204 8.31 8.60 18.82
CA VAL A 204 7.27 7.66 19.27
C VAL A 204 5.93 8.15 18.75
N LEU A 205 5.14 7.25 18.14
CA LEU A 205 3.77 7.48 17.72
C LEU A 205 2.87 6.41 18.34
N ALA A 206 1.81 6.84 18.99
CA ALA A 206 0.73 5.98 19.45
C ALA A 206 -0.60 6.47 18.85
N GLU A 207 -1.39 5.54 18.34
CA GLU A 207 -2.70 5.85 17.74
C GLU A 207 -3.69 4.75 18.11
N TYR A 208 -4.92 5.14 18.43
CA TYR A 208 -6.05 4.24 18.68
C TYR A 208 -7.27 4.73 17.93
N ALA A 209 -7.93 3.82 17.23
CA ALA A 209 -9.14 4.10 16.48
C ALA A 209 -10.25 3.10 16.82
N GLN A 210 -11.50 3.55 16.72
CA GLN A 210 -12.68 2.73 16.86
C GLN A 210 -13.71 3.08 15.77
N LYS A 211 -14.36 2.05 15.26
CA LYS A 211 -15.43 2.15 14.27
C LYS A 211 -16.68 1.44 14.80
N GLY A 212 -17.86 2.04 14.64
CA GLY A 212 -19.14 1.40 14.91
C GLY A 212 -19.38 0.16 14.04
N ALA A 213 -20.36 -0.65 14.41
CA ALA A 213 -20.74 -1.83 13.64
C ALA A 213 -21.10 -1.44 12.19
N ASP A 214 -20.45 -2.10 11.25
CA ASP A 214 -20.60 -1.88 9.81
C ASP A 214 -20.69 -3.24 9.11
N PRO A 215 -21.86 -3.93 9.21
CA PRO A 215 -22.06 -5.22 8.57
C PRO A 215 -21.88 -5.08 7.06
N SER A 216 -21.03 -5.93 6.49
CA SER A 216 -20.67 -5.88 5.08
C SER A 216 -20.28 -7.27 4.59
N PHE A 217 -20.18 -7.44 3.27
CA PHE A 217 -19.70 -8.68 2.70
C PHE A 217 -18.30 -9.07 3.23
N ALA A 218 -17.45 -8.09 3.51
CA ALA A 218 -16.09 -8.32 3.97
C ALA A 218 -16.00 -8.95 5.38
N ASN A 219 -16.99 -8.72 6.24
CA ASN A 219 -17.03 -9.28 7.59
C ASN A 219 -18.20 -10.28 7.81
N ASN A 220 -18.71 -10.89 6.72
CA ASN A 220 -19.84 -11.82 6.74
C ASN A 220 -21.10 -11.24 7.40
N TYR A 221 -21.31 -9.92 7.27
CA TYR A 221 -22.45 -9.16 7.77
C TYR A 221 -22.64 -9.21 9.30
N ILE A 222 -21.60 -9.45 10.08
CA ILE A 222 -21.69 -9.39 11.55
C ILE A 222 -21.79 -7.95 12.05
N PHE A 223 -22.50 -7.74 13.19
CA PHE A 223 -22.73 -6.43 13.81
C PHE A 223 -21.67 -6.12 14.87
N ARG A 224 -20.40 -6.23 14.51
CA ARG A 224 -19.27 -6.00 15.40
C ARG A 224 -18.67 -4.62 15.21
N ASN A 225 -18.34 -3.94 16.31
CA ASN A 225 -17.50 -2.74 16.27
C ASN A 225 -16.08 -3.09 15.81
N GLY A 226 -15.45 -2.17 15.10
CA GLY A 226 -14.05 -2.30 14.73
C GLY A 226 -13.14 -1.52 15.67
N SER A 227 -11.89 -1.98 15.83
CA SER A 227 -10.86 -1.25 16.57
C SER A 227 -9.47 -1.44 15.95
N ALA A 228 -8.64 -0.41 16.04
CA ALA A 228 -7.22 -0.50 15.68
C ALA A 228 -6.39 0.25 16.71
N ALA A 229 -5.24 -0.32 17.06
CA ALA A 229 -4.25 0.29 17.95
C ALA A 229 -2.87 0.14 17.36
N MET A 230 -2.04 1.16 17.45
CA MET A 230 -0.67 1.17 16.95
C MET A 230 0.26 1.84 17.95
N LEU A 231 1.44 1.26 18.09
CA LEU A 231 2.60 1.89 18.74
C LEU A 231 3.80 1.73 17.81
N SER A 232 4.45 2.84 17.49
CA SER A 232 5.68 2.89 16.70
C SER A 232 6.73 3.68 17.46
N GLY A 233 7.91 3.12 17.63
CA GLY A 233 9.05 3.76 18.27
C GLY A 233 10.27 3.67 17.38
N SER A 234 10.96 4.77 17.15
CA SER A 234 12.23 4.77 16.43
C SER A 234 13.32 5.52 17.17
N TYR A 235 14.54 5.04 16.99
CA TYR A 235 15.76 5.69 17.45
C TYR A 235 16.71 5.85 16.28
N SER A 236 17.15 7.08 16.01
CA SER A 236 18.03 7.36 14.88
C SER A 236 19.16 8.30 15.28
N GLN A 237 20.38 7.82 15.12
CA GLN A 237 21.59 8.64 15.27
C GLN A 237 22.59 8.31 14.15
N LYS A 238 23.67 9.08 14.06
CA LYS A 238 24.69 8.88 13.01
C LYS A 238 25.22 7.45 13.01
N GLY A 239 24.80 6.66 12.04
CA GLY A 239 25.26 5.29 11.80
C GLY A 239 24.44 4.19 12.48
N LEU A 240 23.42 4.53 13.26
CA LEU A 240 22.51 3.56 13.87
C LEU A 240 21.06 4.02 13.69
N SER A 241 20.20 3.12 13.23
CA SER A 241 18.74 3.28 13.23
C SER A 241 18.07 2.03 13.81
N VAL A 242 17.06 2.24 14.64
CA VAL A 242 16.22 1.17 15.18
C VAL A 242 14.77 1.60 15.00
N LEU A 243 13.92 0.70 14.53
CA LEU A 243 12.48 0.86 14.45
C LEU A 243 11.80 -0.34 15.12
N LEU A 244 10.84 -0.08 15.99
CA LEU A 244 9.99 -1.09 16.61
C LEU A 244 8.54 -0.65 16.46
N GLN A 245 7.72 -1.54 15.91
CA GLN A 245 6.30 -1.25 15.67
C GLN A 245 5.43 -2.42 16.12
N ALA A 246 4.26 -2.11 16.64
CA ALA A 246 3.20 -3.07 16.94
C ALA A 246 1.86 -2.48 16.55
N LYS A 247 1.02 -3.28 15.90
CA LYS A 247 -0.35 -2.92 15.51
C LYS A 247 -1.29 -4.07 15.83
N ARG A 248 -2.46 -3.74 16.38
CA ARG A 248 -3.61 -4.64 16.42
C ARG A 248 -4.73 -4.03 15.61
N SER A 249 -5.35 -4.80 14.76
CA SER A 249 -6.60 -4.42 14.09
C SER A 249 -7.65 -5.51 14.26
N GLU A 250 -8.90 -5.11 14.31
CA GLU A 250 -10.04 -5.99 14.42
C GLU A 250 -11.25 -5.36 13.73
N ASN A 251 -11.82 -6.04 12.75
CA ASN A 251 -13.03 -5.62 12.03
C ASN A 251 -13.00 -4.15 11.53
N MET A 252 -11.84 -3.68 11.07
CA MET A 252 -11.62 -2.29 10.65
C MET A 252 -11.86 -2.06 9.16
N SER A 253 -12.35 -3.03 8.40
CA SER A 253 -12.76 -2.77 7.01
C SER A 253 -13.85 -1.69 7.00
N PHE A 254 -13.57 -0.55 6.36
CA PHE A 254 -14.47 0.58 6.27
C PHE A 254 -14.60 1.00 4.81
N LYS A 255 -15.80 0.81 4.27
CA LYS A 255 -16.08 0.98 2.84
C LYS A 255 -17.25 1.93 2.65
N SER A 256 -17.21 2.69 1.56
CA SER A 256 -18.28 3.60 1.19
C SER A 256 -19.55 2.89 0.73
N THR A 257 -19.51 1.58 0.47
CA THR A 257 -20.68 0.75 0.20
C THR A 257 -20.51 -0.63 0.83
N ASN A 258 -21.57 -1.16 1.43
CA ASN A 258 -21.54 -2.36 2.26
C ASN A 258 -21.58 -3.66 1.46
N ASN A 259 -22.15 -3.65 0.25
CA ASN A 259 -22.38 -4.86 -0.54
C ASN A 259 -21.43 -4.99 -1.72
N VAL A 260 -20.12 -4.86 -1.47
CA VAL A 260 -19.09 -5.01 -2.50
C VAL A 260 -18.26 -6.26 -2.21
N SER A 261 -18.12 -7.11 -3.22
CA SER A 261 -17.28 -8.32 -3.13
C SER A 261 -15.84 -7.98 -2.72
N LYS A 262 -15.10 -8.95 -2.18
CA LYS A 262 -13.68 -8.77 -1.81
C LYS A 262 -12.84 -8.31 -3.00
N ALA A 263 -13.13 -8.79 -4.21
CA ALA A 263 -12.38 -8.46 -5.42
C ALA A 263 -12.50 -6.98 -5.84
N ILE A 264 -13.68 -6.36 -5.60
CA ILE A 264 -13.97 -4.96 -5.95
C ILE A 264 -13.77 -4.03 -4.73
N GLY A 265 -13.45 -4.61 -3.57
CA GLY A 265 -13.50 -3.92 -2.28
C GLY A 265 -12.47 -2.81 -2.09
N ILE A 266 -11.38 -2.79 -2.85
CA ILE A 266 -10.31 -1.81 -2.69
C ILE A 266 -10.74 -0.44 -3.20
N SER A 267 -11.48 -0.38 -4.32
CA SER A 267 -11.96 0.87 -4.91
C SER A 267 -13.03 1.58 -4.08
N SER A 268 -13.64 0.91 -3.10
CA SER A 268 -14.63 1.49 -2.18
C SER A 268 -14.11 1.71 -0.76
N ALA A 269 -12.87 1.35 -0.45
CA ALA A 269 -12.29 1.58 0.86
C ALA A 269 -12.14 3.08 1.16
N ILE A 270 -12.51 3.51 2.36
CA ILE A 270 -12.35 4.88 2.84
C ILE A 270 -11.27 5.00 3.91
N ASN A 271 -10.78 3.87 4.41
CA ASN A 271 -9.66 3.80 5.34
C ASN A 271 -8.55 2.90 4.80
N HIS A 272 -7.40 2.95 5.46
CA HIS A 272 -6.27 2.11 5.19
C HIS A 272 -5.54 1.80 6.50
N LEU A 273 -5.22 0.52 6.70
CA LEU A 273 -4.40 0.08 7.82
C LEU A 273 -3.00 -0.24 7.28
N PRO A 274 -1.95 0.49 7.68
CA PRO A 274 -0.62 0.27 7.15
C PRO A 274 -0.11 -1.14 7.46
N ALA A 275 0.59 -1.74 6.52
CA ALA A 275 1.32 -2.98 6.73
C ALA A 275 2.53 -2.70 7.64
N PHE A 276 2.82 -3.63 8.56
CA PHE A 276 4.06 -3.63 9.33
C PHE A 276 4.98 -4.73 8.81
N THR A 277 5.24 -4.66 7.51
CA THR A 277 6.19 -5.48 6.78
C THR A 277 7.10 -4.57 5.96
N GLN A 278 8.30 -5.02 5.66
CA GLN A 278 9.19 -4.25 4.81
C GLN A 278 8.74 -4.32 3.35
N ASP A 279 8.63 -3.17 2.70
CA ASP A 279 8.42 -3.12 1.25
C ASP A 279 9.65 -3.67 0.54
N GLN A 280 9.48 -4.77 -0.19
CA GLN A 280 10.51 -5.41 -0.97
C GLN A 280 10.50 -4.92 -2.42
N THR A 281 11.69 -4.79 -3.01
CA THR A 281 11.85 -4.37 -4.41
C THR A 281 12.46 -5.46 -5.30
N TYR A 282 12.94 -6.54 -4.72
CA TYR A 282 13.50 -7.67 -5.43
C TYR A 282 12.41 -8.65 -5.89
N ALA A 283 12.50 -9.13 -7.11
CA ALA A 283 11.44 -9.88 -7.77
C ALA A 283 10.99 -11.13 -7.01
N LEU A 284 11.94 -11.93 -6.49
CA LEU A 284 11.59 -13.14 -5.74
C LEU A 284 11.18 -12.84 -4.28
N ALA A 285 11.66 -11.76 -3.68
CA ALA A 285 11.20 -11.32 -2.37
C ALA A 285 9.75 -10.82 -2.37
N THR A 286 9.24 -10.41 -3.55
CA THR A 286 7.84 -10.01 -3.75
C THR A 286 6.96 -11.12 -4.34
N LEU A 287 7.45 -12.35 -4.41
CA LEU A 287 6.69 -13.47 -4.97
C LEU A 287 5.44 -13.81 -4.12
N TYR A 288 5.58 -13.72 -2.80
CA TYR A 288 4.54 -13.95 -1.80
C TYR A 288 4.37 -12.70 -0.93
N PRO A 289 3.72 -11.66 -1.46
CA PRO A 289 3.63 -10.38 -0.78
C PRO A 289 2.54 -10.39 0.28
N TYR A 290 2.78 -9.78 1.43
CA TYR A 290 1.77 -9.57 2.45
C TYR A 290 1.34 -8.10 2.47
N ALA A 291 0.05 -7.88 2.26
CA ALA A 291 -0.60 -6.60 2.49
C ALA A 291 -1.64 -6.76 3.59
N THR A 292 -1.90 -5.69 4.29
CA THR A 292 -2.85 -5.69 5.38
C THR A 292 -4.29 -5.47 4.93
N GLN A 293 -5.19 -5.25 5.89
CA GLN A 293 -6.63 -5.07 5.76
C GLN A 293 -7.42 -6.36 5.60
N LEU A 294 -6.98 -7.43 6.22
CA LEU A 294 -7.87 -8.54 6.45
C LEU A 294 -9.01 -8.07 7.38
N ALA A 295 -10.25 -8.25 6.93
CA ALA A 295 -11.44 -7.83 7.68
C ALA A 295 -11.49 -8.47 9.09
N ASP A 296 -10.97 -9.68 9.18
CA ASP A 296 -10.92 -10.48 10.39
C ASP A 296 -10.01 -9.90 11.48
N GLY A 297 -9.02 -9.12 11.07
CA GLY A 297 -8.07 -8.50 11.97
C GLY A 297 -6.76 -9.28 12.15
N GLU A 298 -5.79 -8.59 12.72
CA GLU A 298 -4.42 -9.10 12.87
C GLU A 298 -3.68 -8.41 14.01
N TRP A 299 -2.71 -9.11 14.56
CA TRP A 299 -1.56 -8.56 15.25
C TRP A 299 -0.40 -8.49 14.26
N ALA A 300 0.23 -7.32 14.14
CA ALA A 300 1.40 -7.13 13.29
C ALA A 300 2.52 -6.46 14.08
N TYR A 301 3.73 -7.00 13.95
CA TYR A 301 4.94 -6.52 14.61
C TYR A 301 6.04 -6.35 13.58
N GLN A 302 6.83 -5.29 13.72
CA GLN A 302 8.02 -5.09 12.91
C GLN A 302 9.17 -4.57 13.78
N ALA A 303 10.35 -5.10 13.56
CA ALA A 303 11.61 -4.62 14.15
C ALA A 303 12.63 -4.43 13.03
N GLU A 304 13.22 -3.24 12.94
CA GLU A 304 14.29 -2.95 11.98
C GLU A 304 15.51 -2.41 12.70
N LEU A 305 16.69 -2.89 12.32
CA LEU A 305 17.98 -2.42 12.77
C LEU A 305 18.86 -2.07 11.56
N GLY A 306 19.28 -0.83 11.45
CA GLY A 306 20.26 -0.37 10.46
C GLY A 306 21.55 0.08 11.13
N TYR A 307 22.69 -0.42 10.67
CA TYR A 307 24.00 0.00 11.17
C TYR A 307 25.01 0.28 10.06
N ASN A 308 25.65 1.42 10.15
CA ASN A 308 26.70 1.85 9.23
C ASN A 308 28.09 1.72 9.88
N PHE A 309 28.83 0.69 9.56
CA PHE A 309 30.21 0.52 9.98
C PHE A 309 31.10 1.61 9.35
N LYS A 310 31.82 2.33 10.20
CA LYS A 310 32.71 3.41 9.75
C LYS A 310 33.84 2.88 8.88
N ARG A 311 34.31 3.74 7.96
CA ARG A 311 35.50 3.47 7.16
C ARG A 311 36.72 3.25 8.07
N LYS A 312 37.66 2.41 7.61
CA LYS A 312 38.93 2.06 8.30
C LYS A 312 38.71 1.29 9.60
N THR A 313 37.57 0.61 9.76
CA THR A 313 37.34 -0.38 10.83
C THR A 313 37.43 -1.80 10.24
N ALA A 314 37.55 -2.83 11.12
CA ALA A 314 37.67 -4.23 10.69
C ALA A 314 36.51 -4.65 9.77
N LEU A 315 35.26 -4.37 10.12
CA LEU A 315 34.07 -4.69 9.32
C LEU A 315 33.79 -3.64 8.23
N GLY A 316 34.00 -2.36 8.51
CA GLY A 316 33.74 -1.29 7.54
C GLY A 316 34.74 -1.23 6.39
N GLY A 317 35.97 -1.69 6.57
CA GLY A 317 37.02 -1.67 5.57
C GLY A 317 37.29 -0.26 5.01
N LYS A 318 37.75 -0.18 3.75
CA LYS A 318 38.15 1.08 3.10
C LYS A 318 36.98 2.06 2.88
N TYR A 319 35.77 1.56 2.60
CA TYR A 319 34.64 2.38 2.14
C TYR A 319 33.45 2.44 3.09
N GLY A 320 33.49 1.66 4.19
CA GLY A 320 32.36 1.46 5.08
C GLY A 320 31.48 0.28 4.61
N MET A 321 30.59 -0.17 5.49
CA MET A 321 29.62 -1.23 5.23
C MET A 321 28.30 -0.86 5.93
N ASN A 322 27.18 -1.08 5.27
CA ASN A 322 25.85 -0.98 5.84
C ASN A 322 25.29 -2.39 6.08
N ILE A 323 24.72 -2.63 7.24
CA ILE A 323 23.92 -3.81 7.53
C ILE A 323 22.52 -3.31 7.90
N LYS A 324 21.50 -3.93 7.33
CA LYS A 324 20.10 -3.75 7.67
C LYS A 324 19.51 -5.13 8.00
N VAL A 325 18.82 -5.22 9.12
CA VAL A 325 18.08 -6.41 9.54
C VAL A 325 16.65 -5.98 9.76
N ASN A 326 15.70 -6.68 9.17
CA ASN A 326 14.28 -6.50 9.41
C ASN A 326 13.67 -7.84 9.85
N TYR A 327 12.73 -7.76 10.78
CA TYR A 327 11.89 -8.87 11.17
C TYR A 327 10.45 -8.40 11.24
N SER A 328 9.57 -9.05 10.49
CA SER A 328 8.13 -8.79 10.52
C SER A 328 7.40 -10.07 10.94
N TYR A 329 6.35 -9.91 11.74
CA TYR A 329 5.54 -11.03 12.20
C TYR A 329 4.07 -10.61 12.28
N VAL A 330 3.22 -11.30 11.53
CA VAL A 330 1.78 -11.03 11.49
C VAL A 330 1.01 -12.31 11.80
N ARG A 331 0.02 -12.20 12.68
CA ARG A 331 -0.79 -13.34 13.10
C ARG A 331 -2.22 -12.96 13.44
N ALA A 332 -3.07 -13.98 13.55
CA ALA A 332 -4.47 -13.85 13.94
C ALA A 332 -4.64 -13.21 15.32
N ILE A 333 -5.73 -12.49 15.50
CA ILE A 333 -6.28 -12.14 16.83
C ILE A 333 -7.05 -13.33 17.41
N ASP A 334 -7.18 -13.38 18.73
CA ASP A 334 -8.06 -14.36 19.41
C ASP A 334 -9.53 -14.11 19.03
N ARG A 335 -10.20 -15.10 18.46
CA ARG A 335 -11.61 -15.06 18.09
C ARG A 335 -12.31 -16.34 18.55
N GLN A 336 -13.27 -16.20 19.43
CA GLN A 336 -14.13 -17.28 19.92
C GLN A 336 -15.51 -17.11 19.28
N PHE A 337 -15.77 -17.82 18.18
CA PHE A 337 -17.01 -17.71 17.44
C PHE A 337 -18.18 -18.24 18.25
N TYR A 338 -19.35 -17.60 18.09
CA TYR A 338 -20.58 -18.05 18.72
C TYR A 338 -21.14 -19.29 18.02
N ASP A 339 -21.95 -20.06 18.77
CA ASP A 339 -22.65 -21.21 18.20
C ASP A 339 -23.69 -20.75 17.18
N THR A 340 -23.66 -21.37 16.00
CA THR A 340 -24.58 -21.07 14.89
C THR A 340 -25.68 -22.10 14.71
N THR A 341 -25.90 -22.97 15.69
CA THR A 341 -26.92 -24.04 15.61
C THR A 341 -28.32 -23.51 15.40
N ASN A 342 -28.67 -22.38 16.05
CA ASN A 342 -30.00 -21.78 15.98
C ASN A 342 -30.06 -20.52 15.12
N ASP A 343 -29.02 -19.69 15.13
CA ASP A 343 -28.97 -18.38 14.46
C ASP A 343 -27.69 -18.21 13.63
N PRO A 344 -27.76 -17.52 12.46
CA PRO A 344 -26.57 -17.24 11.70
C PRO A 344 -25.68 -16.22 12.44
N LEU A 345 -24.35 -16.31 12.29
CA LEU A 345 -23.40 -15.34 12.85
C LEU A 345 -23.73 -13.88 12.50
N ALA A 346 -24.27 -13.64 11.32
CA ALA A 346 -24.72 -12.33 10.85
C ALA A 346 -25.87 -11.71 11.67
N ALA A 347 -26.54 -12.47 12.56
CA ALA A 347 -27.53 -11.93 13.49
C ALA A 347 -26.90 -11.41 14.81
N THR A 348 -25.59 -11.53 14.95
CA THR A 348 -24.84 -11.24 16.17
C THR A 348 -23.62 -10.37 15.88
N ASP A 349 -22.78 -10.10 16.89
CA ASP A 349 -21.44 -9.52 16.72
C ASP A 349 -20.36 -10.59 16.37
N GLY A 350 -20.78 -11.83 16.12
CA GLY A 350 -20.04 -12.91 15.49
C GLY A 350 -19.14 -13.72 16.42
N TYR A 351 -18.38 -13.07 17.30
CA TYR A 351 -17.39 -13.72 18.15
C TYR A 351 -17.04 -12.84 19.35
N SER A 352 -16.50 -13.45 20.42
CA SER A 352 -15.78 -12.74 21.46
C SER A 352 -14.28 -12.69 21.16
N SER A 353 -13.61 -11.63 21.59
CA SER A 353 -12.18 -11.43 21.38
C SER A 353 -11.55 -10.77 22.60
N SER A 354 -10.38 -11.26 23.00
CA SER A 354 -9.56 -10.64 24.05
C SER A 354 -8.48 -9.77 23.43
N PHE A 355 -8.40 -8.49 23.86
CA PHE A 355 -7.52 -7.50 23.22
C PHE A 355 -6.04 -7.93 23.15
N PHE A 356 -5.50 -8.50 24.22
CA PHE A 356 -4.07 -8.87 24.28
C PHE A 356 -3.74 -10.31 23.89
N LYS A 357 -4.77 -11.13 23.57
CA LYS A 357 -4.54 -12.50 23.15
C LYS A 357 -4.29 -12.62 21.66
N TRP A 358 -3.47 -13.57 21.32
CA TRP A 358 -3.20 -14.00 19.96
C TRP A 358 -4.11 -15.14 19.56
N GLY A 359 -4.49 -15.20 18.29
CA GLY A 359 -5.08 -16.38 17.67
C GLY A 359 -4.02 -17.41 17.30
N ASP A 360 -4.42 -18.54 16.75
CA ASP A 360 -3.52 -19.66 16.48
C ASP A 360 -2.73 -19.50 15.17
N ASP A 361 -3.32 -18.84 14.16
CA ASP A 361 -2.76 -18.77 12.82
C ASP A 361 -1.68 -17.69 12.69
N THR A 362 -0.53 -18.04 12.16
CA THR A 362 0.45 -17.11 11.61
C THR A 362 0.03 -16.77 10.18
N TYR A 363 -0.04 -15.47 9.85
CA TYR A 363 -0.37 -14.99 8.51
C TYR A 363 0.87 -14.78 7.66
N TYR A 364 1.87 -14.12 8.27
CA TYR A 364 3.11 -13.78 7.60
C TYR A 364 4.26 -13.66 8.60
N GLN A 365 5.44 -14.02 8.16
CA GLN A 365 6.68 -13.76 8.88
C GLN A 365 7.80 -13.56 7.86
N ASP A 366 8.64 -12.57 8.06
CA ASP A 366 9.92 -12.46 7.36
C ASP A 366 11.05 -12.09 8.32
N LEU A 367 12.22 -12.59 7.98
CA LEU A 367 13.50 -12.11 8.51
C LEU A 367 14.38 -11.83 7.31
N ASP A 368 14.75 -10.59 7.08
CA ASP A 368 15.71 -10.24 6.04
C ASP A 368 16.96 -9.57 6.61
N ILE A 369 18.10 -9.90 6.02
CA ILE A 369 19.41 -9.37 6.38
C ILE A 369 20.06 -8.88 5.10
N THR A 370 20.26 -7.59 4.99
CA THR A 370 20.92 -6.95 3.84
C THR A 370 22.27 -6.38 4.24
N VAL A 371 23.31 -6.76 3.51
CA VAL A 371 24.67 -6.24 3.66
C VAL A 371 25.05 -5.50 2.40
N THR A 372 25.32 -4.19 2.51
CA THR A 372 25.74 -3.36 1.38
C THR A 372 27.13 -2.80 1.60
N ARG A 373 28.02 -3.01 0.62
CA ARG A 373 29.41 -2.56 0.70
C ARG A 373 29.94 -2.08 -0.66
N LYS A 374 30.72 -0.99 -0.65
CA LYS A 374 31.58 -0.65 -1.77
C LYS A 374 32.87 -1.48 -1.69
N LEU A 375 33.12 -2.31 -2.69
CA LEU A 375 34.34 -3.11 -2.80
C LEU A 375 35.47 -2.32 -3.47
N SER A 376 35.09 -1.38 -4.37
CA SER A 376 36.01 -0.44 -4.99
C SER A 376 35.34 0.95 -5.14
N LYS A 377 36.06 1.93 -5.74
CA LYS A 377 35.44 3.23 -6.09
C LYS A 377 34.32 3.05 -7.11
N ALA A 378 34.46 2.07 -8.01
CA ALA A 378 33.50 1.81 -9.08
C ALA A 378 32.49 0.71 -8.78
N PHE A 379 32.75 -0.18 -7.81
CA PHE A 379 31.90 -1.34 -7.57
C PHE A 379 31.24 -1.33 -6.19
N LYS A 380 29.91 -1.43 -6.18
CA LYS A 380 29.06 -1.59 -5.00
C LYS A 380 28.32 -2.93 -5.09
N LEU A 381 28.37 -3.71 -4.02
CA LEU A 381 27.67 -4.99 -3.86
C LEU A 381 26.68 -4.91 -2.70
N SER A 382 25.48 -5.42 -2.92
CA SER A 382 24.48 -5.72 -1.91
C SER A 382 24.19 -7.21 -1.92
N LEU A 383 24.23 -7.83 -0.75
CA LEU A 383 23.82 -9.21 -0.53
C LEU A 383 22.64 -9.19 0.43
N MET A 384 21.61 -9.97 0.13
CA MET A 384 20.44 -10.12 0.98
C MET A 384 20.11 -11.59 1.15
N TYR A 385 19.77 -11.95 2.37
CA TYR A 385 19.11 -13.22 2.71
C TYR A 385 17.77 -12.91 3.35
N MET A 386 16.72 -13.61 2.93
CA MET A 386 15.38 -13.52 3.49
C MET A 386 14.83 -14.90 3.77
N ASN A 387 14.36 -15.12 5.00
CA ASN A 387 13.54 -16.27 5.36
C ASN A 387 12.09 -15.80 5.49
N GLN A 388 11.16 -16.44 4.79
CA GLN A 388 9.77 -16.01 4.69
C GLN A 388 8.83 -17.16 5.01
N ARG A 389 7.75 -16.85 5.73
CA ARG A 389 6.57 -17.69 5.89
C ARG A 389 5.34 -16.92 5.44
N TYR A 390 4.58 -17.50 4.54
CA TYR A 390 3.40 -16.88 3.94
C TYR A 390 2.22 -17.84 3.99
N ASN A 391 1.17 -17.46 4.71
CA ASN A 391 -0.04 -18.26 4.80
C ASN A 391 -0.97 -17.96 3.61
N LYS A 392 -0.77 -18.68 2.52
CA LYS A 392 -1.53 -18.52 1.29
C LYS A 392 -3.02 -18.77 1.50
N THR A 393 -3.39 -19.73 2.38
CA THR A 393 -4.79 -19.98 2.71
C THR A 393 -5.49 -18.75 3.30
N VAL A 394 -4.84 -18.03 4.21
CA VAL A 394 -5.44 -16.84 4.83
C VAL A 394 -5.47 -15.67 3.86
N VAL A 395 -4.41 -15.46 3.09
CA VAL A 395 -4.25 -14.27 2.23
C VAL A 395 -4.99 -14.44 0.89
N GLU A 396 -4.89 -15.64 0.28
CA GLU A 396 -5.43 -15.92 -1.06
C GLU A 396 -6.67 -16.82 -1.05
N GLY A 397 -6.94 -17.51 0.07
CA GLY A 397 -8.08 -18.41 0.22
C GLY A 397 -7.75 -19.89 0.05
N GLU A 398 -6.55 -20.25 -0.42
CA GLU A 398 -6.11 -21.63 -0.68
C GLU A 398 -4.57 -21.75 -0.63
N GLY A 399 -4.03 -22.95 -0.63
CA GLY A 399 -2.61 -23.24 -0.90
C GLY A 399 -1.73 -23.52 0.31
N GLY A 400 -2.21 -23.38 1.55
CA GLY A 400 -1.43 -23.73 2.75
C GLY A 400 -0.40 -22.68 3.18
N MET A 401 0.51 -23.10 4.06
CA MET A 401 1.65 -22.30 4.53
C MET A 401 2.86 -22.55 3.63
N ILE A 402 3.45 -21.48 3.11
CA ILE A 402 4.66 -21.51 2.30
C ILE A 402 5.85 -21.10 3.16
N HIS A 403 6.92 -21.87 3.12
CA HIS A 403 8.20 -21.59 3.76
C HIS A 403 9.26 -21.42 2.68
N SER A 404 9.89 -20.27 2.59
CA SER A 404 10.91 -20.01 1.58
C SER A 404 12.15 -19.33 2.15
N ASP A 405 13.29 -19.69 1.56
CA ASP A 405 14.57 -19.01 1.77
C ASP A 405 14.98 -18.33 0.45
N ILE A 406 15.33 -17.05 0.52
CA ILE A 406 15.61 -16.23 -0.64
C ILE A 406 17.01 -15.63 -0.52
N PHE A 407 17.83 -15.82 -1.55
CA PHE A 407 19.20 -15.33 -1.64
C PHE A 407 19.30 -14.34 -2.79
N ILE A 408 19.86 -13.15 -2.55
CA ILE A 408 19.95 -12.08 -3.53
C ILE A 408 21.36 -11.50 -3.54
N ALA A 409 21.90 -11.31 -4.74
CA ALA A 409 23.13 -10.54 -4.96
C ALA A 409 22.89 -9.49 -6.04
N ASP A 410 23.09 -8.20 -5.70
CA ASP A 410 22.93 -7.03 -6.57
C ASP A 410 24.26 -6.27 -6.63
N GLY A 411 24.88 -6.24 -7.79
CA GLY A 411 26.14 -5.58 -8.05
C GLY A 411 25.99 -4.41 -9.01
N LYS A 412 26.52 -3.22 -8.64
CA LYS A 412 26.58 -2.03 -9.51
C LYS A 412 28.01 -1.67 -9.80
N TYR A 413 28.40 -1.68 -11.09
CA TYR A 413 29.72 -1.32 -11.57
C TYR A 413 29.67 -0.05 -12.43
N GLN A 414 30.36 0.99 -12.00
CA GLN A 414 30.49 2.25 -12.73
C GLN A 414 31.65 2.15 -13.74
N LEU A 415 31.32 1.90 -15.01
CA LEU A 415 32.26 1.77 -16.10
C LEU A 415 32.88 3.14 -16.46
N SER A 416 32.07 4.19 -16.42
CA SER A 416 32.50 5.59 -16.66
C SER A 416 31.58 6.54 -15.84
N PRO A 417 31.89 7.85 -15.76
CA PRO A 417 31.00 8.81 -15.10
C PRO A 417 29.57 8.83 -15.63
N LYS A 418 29.34 8.36 -16.86
CA LYS A 418 28.03 8.34 -17.52
C LYS A 418 27.49 6.93 -17.78
N THR A 419 28.25 5.88 -17.46
CA THR A 419 27.89 4.50 -17.78
C THR A 419 27.95 3.63 -16.53
N THR A 420 26.84 3.00 -16.18
CA THR A 420 26.74 2.05 -15.06
C THR A 420 26.14 0.75 -15.56
N LEU A 421 26.76 -0.36 -15.18
CA LEU A 421 26.24 -1.71 -15.36
C LEU A 421 25.77 -2.23 -14.01
N ARG A 422 24.52 -2.74 -13.94
CA ARG A 422 23.96 -3.44 -12.80
C ARG A 422 23.67 -4.88 -13.19
N GLY A 423 24.11 -5.82 -12.37
CA GLY A 423 23.76 -7.21 -12.46
C GLY A 423 23.12 -7.67 -11.16
N GLU A 424 22.04 -8.43 -11.26
CA GLU A 424 21.29 -8.96 -10.11
C GLU A 424 20.99 -10.43 -10.35
N VAL A 425 21.19 -11.26 -9.33
CA VAL A 425 20.81 -12.65 -9.32
C VAL A 425 20.08 -12.95 -8.02
N GLN A 426 18.99 -13.75 -8.12
CA GLN A 426 18.19 -14.17 -6.99
C GLN A 426 17.87 -15.66 -7.11
N TYR A 427 17.75 -16.34 -5.98
CA TYR A 427 17.28 -17.70 -5.90
C TYR A 427 16.37 -17.85 -4.69
N LEU A 428 15.18 -18.38 -4.91
CA LEU A 428 14.21 -18.74 -3.88
C LEU A 428 14.11 -20.27 -3.85
N THR A 429 14.27 -20.85 -2.67
CA THR A 429 14.08 -22.29 -2.46
C THR A 429 12.91 -22.54 -1.51
N THR A 430 12.05 -23.46 -1.91
CA THR A 430 10.88 -23.89 -1.15
C THR A 430 10.46 -25.29 -1.58
N LYS A 431 9.81 -26.03 -0.67
CA LYS A 431 9.17 -27.31 -0.97
C LYS A 431 7.66 -27.17 -1.18
N ASP A 432 7.16 -25.94 -1.01
CA ASP A 432 5.74 -25.61 -1.05
C ASP A 432 5.39 -24.94 -2.38
N ASP A 433 4.10 -24.82 -2.70
CA ASP A 433 3.56 -24.17 -3.90
C ASP A 433 4.24 -24.68 -5.19
N GLN A 434 4.77 -23.82 -6.03
CA GLN A 434 5.40 -24.16 -7.32
C GLN A 434 6.90 -24.51 -7.20
N GLY A 435 7.43 -24.70 -5.99
CA GLY A 435 8.84 -25.03 -5.78
C GLY A 435 9.80 -23.88 -6.03
N ASP A 436 11.04 -24.19 -6.38
CA ASP A 436 12.15 -23.26 -6.49
C ASP A 436 12.03 -22.27 -7.66
N TRP A 437 12.61 -21.08 -7.47
CA TRP A 437 12.65 -20.02 -8.48
C TRP A 437 14.05 -19.41 -8.61
N ALA A 438 14.41 -19.04 -9.83
CA ALA A 438 15.62 -18.29 -10.12
C ALA A 438 15.27 -16.99 -10.85
N TYR A 439 16.02 -15.92 -10.59
CA TYR A 439 15.88 -14.64 -11.28
C TYR A 439 17.24 -14.04 -11.62
N GLY A 440 17.34 -13.45 -12.81
CA GLY A 440 18.49 -12.70 -13.25
C GLY A 440 18.09 -11.39 -13.93
N LEU A 441 18.87 -10.33 -13.69
CA LEU A 441 18.70 -9.04 -14.34
C LEU A 441 20.05 -8.45 -14.75
N LEU A 442 20.09 -7.85 -15.91
CA LEU A 442 21.18 -7.02 -16.38
C LEU A 442 20.63 -5.66 -16.84
N GLU A 443 21.18 -4.57 -16.30
CA GLU A 443 20.79 -3.21 -16.63
C GLU A 443 22.01 -2.39 -17.03
N LEU A 444 21.93 -1.73 -18.17
CA LEU A 444 22.91 -0.76 -18.67
C LEU A 444 22.29 0.64 -18.64
N SER A 445 22.83 1.51 -17.80
CA SER A 445 22.45 2.92 -17.72
C SER A 445 23.48 3.80 -18.43
N LEU A 446 23.03 4.56 -19.42
CA LEU A 446 23.81 5.53 -20.20
C LEU A 446 23.24 6.93 -19.94
N VAL A 447 23.73 7.56 -18.87
CA VAL A 447 23.23 8.87 -18.41
C VAL A 447 23.59 9.98 -19.42
N PRO A 448 22.68 10.90 -19.73
CA PRO A 448 21.36 11.11 -19.13
C PRO A 448 20.20 10.42 -19.85
N HIS A 449 20.40 9.77 -20.98
CA HIS A 449 19.31 9.49 -21.91
C HIS A 449 18.77 8.06 -21.87
N TRP A 450 19.63 7.05 -21.77
CA TRP A 450 19.23 5.68 -22.03
C TRP A 450 19.40 4.76 -20.81
N MET A 451 18.43 3.87 -20.64
CA MET A 451 18.54 2.70 -19.77
C MET A 451 17.98 1.49 -20.51
N ILE A 452 18.75 0.42 -20.54
CA ILE A 452 18.39 -0.85 -21.18
C ILE A 452 18.43 -1.91 -20.09
N THR A 453 17.32 -2.66 -19.94
CA THR A 453 17.20 -3.72 -18.93
C THR A 453 16.74 -4.99 -19.61
N VAL A 454 17.34 -6.12 -19.26
CA VAL A 454 16.86 -7.45 -19.58
C VAL A 454 16.80 -8.26 -18.29
N SER A 455 15.72 -9.03 -18.11
CA SER A 455 15.55 -9.89 -16.96
C SER A 455 14.81 -11.16 -17.33
N ASP A 456 15.01 -12.19 -16.53
CA ASP A 456 14.28 -13.45 -16.63
C ASP A 456 14.02 -14.02 -15.23
N MET A 457 12.79 -14.41 -14.98
CA MET A 457 12.37 -15.17 -13.81
C MET A 457 11.98 -16.56 -14.30
N TYR A 458 12.59 -17.58 -13.74
CA TYR A 458 12.39 -18.96 -14.13
C TYR A 458 11.88 -19.80 -12.94
N ASN A 459 10.77 -20.48 -13.13
CA ASN A 459 10.33 -21.48 -12.16
C ASN A 459 11.12 -22.77 -12.37
N VAL A 460 11.97 -23.08 -11.40
CA VAL A 460 12.84 -24.29 -11.43
C VAL A 460 12.05 -25.52 -10.97
N GLY A 461 11.02 -25.32 -10.13
CA GLY A 461 10.26 -26.39 -9.49
C GLY A 461 9.31 -27.10 -10.44
N GLU A 462 8.06 -26.61 -10.55
CA GLU A 462 6.99 -27.37 -11.23
C GLU A 462 6.76 -26.98 -12.69
N THR A 463 6.65 -25.66 -12.96
CA THR A 463 6.12 -25.22 -14.27
C THR A 463 7.16 -25.12 -15.36
N HIS A 464 8.42 -24.91 -15.00
CA HIS A 464 9.56 -24.72 -15.91
C HIS A 464 9.31 -23.59 -16.94
N ILE A 465 8.60 -22.53 -16.51
CA ILE A 465 8.26 -21.39 -17.36
C ILE A 465 9.25 -20.26 -17.13
N HIS A 466 9.69 -19.63 -18.21
CA HIS A 466 10.46 -18.40 -18.23
C HIS A 466 9.54 -17.19 -18.34
N TYR A 467 9.73 -16.21 -17.46
CA TYR A 467 9.05 -14.92 -17.45
C TYR A 467 10.08 -13.82 -17.75
N TYR A 468 10.41 -13.70 -19.03
CA TYR A 468 11.46 -12.79 -19.50
C TYR A 468 10.90 -11.40 -19.79
N GLN A 469 11.73 -10.38 -19.63
CA GLN A 469 11.41 -9.00 -19.96
C GLN A 469 12.63 -8.28 -20.57
N GLY A 470 12.43 -7.59 -21.67
CA GLY A 470 13.37 -6.64 -22.24
C GLY A 470 12.76 -5.25 -22.24
N LEU A 471 13.49 -4.24 -21.78
CA LEU A 471 13.00 -2.89 -21.58
C LEU A 471 14.05 -1.86 -22.02
N VAL A 472 13.62 -0.86 -22.77
CA VAL A 472 14.42 0.30 -23.14
C VAL A 472 13.71 1.56 -22.68
N ILE A 473 14.42 2.41 -21.95
CA ILE A 473 13.92 3.73 -21.51
C ILE A 473 14.78 4.80 -22.15
N CYS A 474 14.14 5.81 -22.73
CA CYS A 474 14.77 7.00 -23.26
C CYS A 474 14.22 8.25 -22.58
N ASN A 475 15.10 9.06 -21.98
CA ASN A 475 14.77 10.36 -21.41
C ASN A 475 15.33 11.47 -22.31
N PHE A 476 14.47 12.36 -22.78
CA PHE A 476 14.85 13.44 -23.65
C PHE A 476 14.16 14.74 -23.25
N GLY A 477 14.85 15.61 -22.54
CA GLY A 477 14.28 16.82 -21.96
C GLY A 477 13.14 16.48 -20.98
N GLN A 478 11.94 16.93 -21.30
CA GLN A 478 10.72 16.69 -20.51
C GLN A 478 9.97 15.39 -20.92
N HIS A 479 10.51 14.66 -21.89
CA HIS A 479 9.93 13.44 -22.43
C HIS A 479 10.60 12.21 -21.84
N ARG A 480 9.80 11.22 -21.47
CA ARG A 480 10.26 9.88 -21.11
C ARG A 480 9.47 8.86 -21.94
N LEU A 481 10.16 8.15 -22.79
CA LEU A 481 9.63 7.02 -23.56
C LEU A 481 10.18 5.71 -22.99
N GLN A 482 9.32 4.74 -22.82
CA GLN A 482 9.69 3.39 -22.42
C GLN A 482 9.03 2.42 -23.40
N ALA A 483 9.78 1.46 -23.89
CA ALA A 483 9.29 0.39 -24.74
C ALA A 483 9.90 -0.94 -24.30
N GLY A 484 9.10 -1.99 -24.32
CA GLY A 484 9.55 -3.31 -23.89
C GLY A 484 8.72 -4.44 -24.48
N TYR A 485 9.25 -5.63 -24.33
CA TYR A 485 8.55 -6.88 -24.64
C TYR A 485 8.80 -7.87 -23.51
N GLY A 486 7.77 -8.58 -23.11
CA GLY A 486 7.95 -9.54 -22.04
C GLY A 486 6.73 -10.42 -21.80
N ARG A 487 6.97 -11.39 -20.92
CA ARG A 487 6.00 -12.31 -20.36
C ARG A 487 5.97 -12.09 -18.85
N THR A 488 4.78 -11.86 -18.28
CA THR A 488 4.59 -11.72 -16.84
C THR A 488 3.74 -12.87 -16.32
N ARG A 489 4.02 -13.32 -15.10
CA ARG A 489 3.18 -14.32 -14.45
C ARG A 489 1.92 -13.68 -13.87
N ALA A 490 0.89 -14.51 -13.69
CA ALA A 490 -0.25 -14.15 -12.86
C ALA A 490 0.16 -14.08 -11.38
N GLY A 491 -0.42 -13.16 -10.63
CA GLY A 491 -0.17 -13.04 -9.20
C GLY A 491 -0.55 -11.68 -8.63
N TYR A 492 -0.31 -11.51 -7.33
CA TYR A 492 -0.56 -10.25 -6.67
C TYR A 492 0.55 -9.23 -6.95
N ASN A 493 0.14 -8.04 -7.40
CA ASN A 493 0.99 -6.85 -7.45
C ASN A 493 0.62 -5.93 -6.29
N CYS A 494 1.59 -5.60 -5.47
CA CYS A 494 1.38 -4.82 -4.25
C CYS A 494 2.13 -3.49 -4.31
N SER A 495 1.49 -2.43 -3.82
CA SER A 495 2.06 -1.09 -3.68
C SER A 495 1.45 -0.42 -2.45
N GLY A 496 2.29 0.17 -1.59
CA GLY A 496 1.84 0.91 -0.41
C GLY A 496 0.96 0.10 0.56
N GLY A 497 1.20 -1.21 0.68
CA GLY A 497 0.44 -2.09 1.55
C GLY A 497 -0.91 -2.54 1.00
N VAL A 498 -1.15 -2.37 -0.29
CA VAL A 498 -2.35 -2.84 -1.00
C VAL A 498 -1.95 -3.73 -2.15
N CYS A 499 -2.63 -4.84 -2.31
CA CYS A 499 -2.37 -5.80 -3.39
C CYS A 499 -3.58 -5.94 -4.31
N ARG A 500 -3.30 -6.13 -5.61
CA ARG A 500 -4.28 -6.47 -6.63
C ARG A 500 -3.79 -7.66 -7.43
N TRP A 501 -4.70 -8.59 -7.71
CA TRP A 501 -4.44 -9.69 -8.62
C TRP A 501 -4.30 -9.19 -10.06
N ILE A 502 -3.22 -9.58 -10.74
CA ILE A 502 -2.96 -9.29 -12.15
C ILE A 502 -2.87 -10.63 -12.90
N PRO A 503 -3.59 -10.80 -14.01
CA PRO A 503 -3.48 -12.00 -14.83
C PRO A 503 -2.12 -12.07 -15.53
N ALA A 504 -1.73 -13.26 -15.96
CA ALA A 504 -0.55 -13.43 -16.81
C ALA A 504 -0.72 -12.63 -18.12
N THR A 505 0.36 -12.01 -18.56
CA THR A 505 0.36 -11.26 -19.83
C THR A 505 1.63 -11.53 -20.62
N THR A 506 1.50 -11.49 -21.94
CA THR A 506 2.64 -11.52 -22.88
C THR A 506 2.41 -10.46 -23.95
N GLY A 507 3.42 -9.67 -24.30
CA GLY A 507 3.27 -8.68 -25.36
C GLY A 507 4.23 -7.50 -25.29
N PHE A 508 4.03 -6.57 -26.22
CA PHE A 508 4.79 -5.32 -26.29
C PHE A 508 4.14 -4.25 -25.41
N THR A 509 4.96 -3.59 -24.60
CA THR A 509 4.56 -2.47 -23.76
C THR A 509 5.18 -1.18 -24.23
N VAL A 510 4.41 -0.09 -24.21
CA VAL A 510 4.88 1.26 -24.47
C VAL A 510 4.32 2.20 -23.42
N SER A 511 5.18 3.01 -22.83
CA SER A 511 4.79 4.08 -21.90
C SER A 511 5.43 5.39 -22.33
N TYR A 512 4.65 6.45 -22.33
CA TYR A 512 5.13 7.78 -22.64
C TYR A 512 4.66 8.76 -21.57
N ASN A 513 5.59 9.54 -21.03
CA ASN A 513 5.31 10.58 -20.05
C ASN A 513 5.89 11.91 -20.56
N TYR A 514 5.12 12.97 -20.41
CA TYR A 514 5.52 14.32 -20.75
C TYR A 514 5.12 15.28 -19.63
N ASN A 515 6.05 16.11 -19.18
CA ASN A 515 5.81 17.18 -18.21
C ASN A 515 6.17 18.51 -18.86
N PHE A 516 5.29 19.49 -18.86
CA PHE A 516 5.47 20.79 -19.49
C PHE A 516 5.44 21.96 -18.48
#